data_d8c65e46839b7b6c0f6d7aaaa9ddd079
#
_entry.id   d8c65e46839b7b6c0f6d7aaaa9ddd079
#
_cell.length_a   1.000
_cell.length_b   1.000
_cell.length_c   1.000
_cell.angle_alpha   90.00
_cell.angle_beta   90.00
_cell.angle_gamma   90.00
#
_symmetry.space_group_name_H-M   'P 1'
#
loop_
_entity.id
_entity.type
_entity.pdbx_description
1 polymer ?
#
loop_
_entity_poly.entity_id
_entity_poly.type
_entity_poly.pdbx_seq_one_letter_code
_entity_poly.pdbx_strand_id
1 'polypeptide(L)'
;MFFCIVRLLLRLKKLETNDQLLVLLLVAMLVVCGISYAYFHEYYLYFWLMNMPVAIAVMAVELKTEDFRLPGARQLLGVVLAGCFTVCAVNTVRQEIENPYLAHKGLDAAADWLVDNGYTEGYATFWNGNAMTELTNGKLDVWTLQSLDEDYVPNWLQRKDHLTTDPQHPFLLIDTETDGPAESAGLVQNGECTEVYNDGRFVIYDFAGADAVHAAAK
;
A
#
# COMPACT_ATOMS: atom_id res chain seq x y z
N MET A 1 -0.94 13.27 -24.66
CA MET A 1 -0.06 12.09 -24.45
C MET A 1 -0.21 11.06 -25.57
N PHE A 2 -1.38 10.48 -25.81
CA PHE A 2 -1.57 9.44 -26.86
C PHE A 2 -1.07 9.85 -28.24
N PHE A 3 -1.41 11.04 -28.72
CA PHE A 3 -0.95 11.58 -30.01
C PHE A 3 0.58 11.69 -30.10
N CYS A 4 1.25 12.11 -29.03
CA CYS A 4 2.71 12.20 -28.99
C CYS A 4 3.35 10.80 -29.08
N ILE A 5 2.80 9.81 -28.39
CA ILE A 5 3.30 8.43 -28.44
C ILE A 5 3.16 7.88 -29.86
N VAL A 6 1.99 8.02 -30.49
CA VAL A 6 1.75 7.55 -31.87
C VAL A 6 2.74 8.22 -32.84
N ARG A 7 2.95 9.54 -32.72
CA ARG A 7 3.90 10.28 -33.56
C ARG A 7 5.33 9.80 -33.37
N LEU A 8 5.77 9.57 -32.14
CA LEU A 8 7.11 9.05 -31.84
C LEU A 8 7.30 7.63 -32.36
N LEU A 9 6.29 6.77 -32.24
CA LEU A 9 6.32 5.41 -32.80
C LEU A 9 6.45 5.42 -34.33
N LEU A 10 5.72 6.29 -35.01
CA LEU A 10 5.85 6.45 -36.47
C LEU A 10 7.23 6.93 -36.91
N ARG A 11 7.98 7.60 -36.02
CA ARG A 11 9.32 8.14 -36.27
C ARG A 11 10.42 7.37 -35.52
N LEU A 12 10.10 6.24 -34.92
CA LEU A 12 11.01 5.48 -34.05
C LEU A 12 12.40 5.29 -34.67
N LYS A 13 12.46 4.90 -35.96
CA LYS A 13 13.72 4.68 -36.69
C LYS A 13 14.58 5.93 -36.87
N LYS A 14 14.03 7.12 -36.62
CA LYS A 14 14.75 8.41 -36.76
C LYS A 14 15.24 8.96 -35.42
N LEU A 15 14.86 8.31 -34.30
CA LEU A 15 15.27 8.68 -32.96
C LEU A 15 16.65 8.08 -32.64
N GLU A 16 17.35 8.71 -31.71
CA GLU A 16 18.55 8.12 -31.10
C GLU A 16 18.20 6.85 -30.34
N THR A 17 19.13 5.91 -30.22
CA THR A 17 18.90 4.60 -29.60
C THR A 17 18.31 4.70 -28.20
N ASN A 18 18.81 5.63 -27.37
CA ASN A 18 18.29 5.83 -26.01
C ASN A 18 16.83 6.33 -26.01
N ASP A 19 16.51 7.24 -26.93
CA ASP A 19 15.16 7.78 -27.07
C ASP A 19 14.20 6.71 -27.62
N GLN A 20 14.67 5.84 -28.52
CA GLN A 20 13.90 4.65 -28.96
C GLN A 20 13.56 3.73 -27.80
N LEU A 21 14.55 3.43 -26.95
CA LEU A 21 14.34 2.57 -25.76
C LEU A 21 13.33 3.18 -24.78
N LEU A 22 13.39 4.49 -24.53
CA LEU A 22 12.41 5.16 -23.67
C LEU A 22 10.98 5.07 -24.21
N VAL A 23 10.80 5.29 -25.53
CA VAL A 23 9.47 5.19 -26.16
C VAL A 23 8.95 3.76 -26.09
N LEU A 24 9.80 2.77 -26.39
CA LEU A 24 9.43 1.35 -26.30
C LEU A 24 9.12 0.93 -24.88
N LEU A 25 9.89 1.40 -23.92
CA LEU A 25 9.64 1.15 -22.49
C LEU A 25 8.28 1.69 -22.07
N LEU A 26 7.94 2.93 -22.42
CA LEU A 26 6.64 3.51 -22.11
C LEU A 26 5.50 2.68 -22.72
N VAL A 27 5.63 2.27 -23.98
CA VAL A 27 4.61 1.44 -24.64
C VAL A 27 4.46 0.09 -23.92
N ALA A 28 5.57 -0.56 -23.60
CA ALA A 28 5.55 -1.83 -22.86
C ALA A 28 4.87 -1.67 -21.48
N MET A 29 5.22 -0.62 -20.74
CA MET A 29 4.59 -0.33 -19.44
C MET A 29 3.09 -0.06 -19.58
N LEU A 30 2.66 0.69 -20.60
CA LEU A 30 1.23 0.94 -20.85
C LEU A 30 0.47 -0.34 -21.21
N VAL A 31 1.08 -1.25 -21.97
CA VAL A 31 0.50 -2.57 -22.28
C VAL A 31 0.36 -3.40 -21.00
N VAL A 32 1.41 -3.47 -20.18
CA VAL A 32 1.37 -4.18 -18.89
C VAL A 32 0.29 -3.58 -17.99
N CYS A 33 0.19 -2.25 -17.89
CA CYS A 33 -0.87 -1.59 -17.12
C CYS A 33 -2.26 -1.93 -17.65
N GLY A 34 -2.44 -1.96 -18.97
CA GLY A 34 -3.72 -2.33 -19.59
C GLY A 34 -4.12 -3.77 -19.28
N ILE A 35 -3.17 -4.71 -19.35
CA ILE A 35 -3.40 -6.11 -19.00
C ILE A 35 -3.71 -6.23 -17.50
N SER A 36 -2.91 -5.59 -16.65
CA SER A 36 -3.12 -5.63 -15.18
C SER A 36 -4.48 -5.04 -14.79
N TYR A 37 -4.88 -3.93 -15.44
CA TYR A 37 -6.21 -3.35 -15.22
C TYR A 37 -7.34 -4.32 -15.62
N ALA A 38 -7.19 -5.05 -16.71
CA ALA A 38 -8.19 -6.01 -17.16
C ALA A 38 -8.37 -7.20 -16.19
N TYR A 39 -7.29 -7.59 -15.48
CA TYR A 39 -7.29 -8.75 -14.56
C TYR A 39 -7.42 -8.36 -13.08
N PHE A 40 -6.88 -7.19 -12.68
CA PHE A 40 -6.74 -6.77 -11.27
C PHE A 40 -7.29 -5.35 -11.09
N HIS A 41 -8.60 -5.18 -11.11
CA HIS A 41 -9.28 -3.87 -11.11
C HIS A 41 -8.82 -2.90 -10.00
N GLU A 42 -8.38 -3.41 -8.85
CA GLU A 42 -8.09 -2.59 -7.67
C GLU A 42 -6.71 -1.93 -7.67
N TYR A 43 -5.74 -2.47 -8.42
CA TYR A 43 -4.33 -2.04 -8.35
C TYR A 43 -3.87 -1.15 -9.50
N TYR A 44 -4.75 -0.75 -10.40
CA TYR A 44 -4.39 0.02 -11.60
C TYR A 44 -3.78 1.40 -11.30
N LEU A 45 -4.13 2.01 -10.18
CA LEU A 45 -3.67 3.35 -9.82
C LEU A 45 -2.15 3.38 -9.58
N TYR A 46 -1.61 2.37 -8.92
CA TYR A 46 -0.17 2.24 -8.64
C TYR A 46 0.63 2.07 -9.93
N PHE A 47 0.12 1.33 -10.89
CA PHE A 47 0.77 1.18 -12.19
C PHE A 47 0.84 2.50 -12.97
N TRP A 48 -0.18 3.34 -12.87
CA TRP A 48 -0.16 4.66 -13.48
C TRP A 48 0.90 5.58 -12.88
N LEU A 49 1.05 5.58 -11.57
CA LEU A 49 2.07 6.38 -10.87
C LEU A 49 3.49 6.00 -11.32
N MET A 50 3.78 4.71 -11.47
CA MET A 50 5.08 4.24 -11.94
C MET A 50 5.39 4.65 -13.40
N ASN A 51 4.37 4.85 -14.23
CA ASN A 51 4.54 5.28 -15.61
C ASN A 51 4.77 6.79 -15.77
N MET A 52 4.47 7.62 -14.78
CA MET A 52 4.60 9.07 -14.88
C MET A 52 6.02 9.54 -15.21
N PRO A 53 7.10 9.09 -14.55
CA PRO A 53 8.46 9.50 -14.87
C PRO A 53 8.85 9.17 -16.30
N VAL A 54 8.46 7.99 -16.79
CA VAL A 54 8.75 7.55 -18.16
C VAL A 54 7.94 8.37 -19.17
N ALA A 55 6.69 8.68 -18.86
CA ALA A 55 5.85 9.56 -19.70
C ALA A 55 6.46 10.97 -19.81
N ILE A 56 6.97 11.52 -18.72
CA ILE A 56 7.66 12.81 -18.71
C ILE A 56 8.93 12.75 -19.58
N ALA A 57 9.73 11.68 -19.44
CA ALA A 57 10.93 11.50 -20.26
C ALA A 57 10.60 11.40 -21.75
N VAL A 58 9.56 10.66 -22.12
CA VAL A 58 9.10 10.55 -23.53
C VAL A 58 8.58 11.88 -24.05
N MET A 59 7.90 12.69 -23.23
CA MET A 59 7.50 14.05 -23.61
C MET A 59 8.75 14.94 -23.87
N ALA A 60 9.80 14.78 -23.07
CA ALA A 60 11.06 15.49 -23.29
C ALA A 60 11.73 15.09 -24.61
N VAL A 61 11.65 13.80 -25.01
CA VAL A 61 12.10 13.33 -26.33
C VAL A 61 11.33 14.01 -27.46
N GLU A 62 10.00 14.10 -27.33
CA GLU A 62 9.16 14.80 -28.31
C GLU A 62 9.56 16.27 -28.47
N LEU A 63 9.93 16.94 -27.37
CA LEU A 63 10.38 18.33 -27.38
C LEU A 63 11.76 18.53 -28.02
N LYS A 64 12.62 17.51 -28.05
CA LYS A 64 13.90 17.54 -28.76
C LYS A 64 13.75 17.49 -30.28
N THR A 65 12.63 16.93 -30.77
CA THR A 65 12.43 16.78 -32.23
C THR A 65 12.30 18.16 -32.88
N GLU A 66 13.00 18.37 -33.99
CA GLU A 66 13.09 19.67 -34.69
C GLU A 66 11.77 20.20 -35.25
N ASP A 67 10.76 19.36 -35.30
CA ASP A 67 9.44 19.72 -35.85
C ASP A 67 8.55 20.55 -34.89
N PHE A 68 8.99 20.77 -33.66
CA PHE A 68 8.26 21.62 -32.71
C PHE A 68 8.70 23.08 -32.90
N ARG A 69 8.16 23.71 -33.96
CA ARG A 69 8.61 25.03 -34.48
C ARG A 69 7.96 26.23 -33.80
N LEU A 70 7.10 26.08 -32.79
CA LEU A 70 6.52 27.22 -32.09
C LEU A 70 7.54 27.86 -31.16
N PRO A 71 8.01 29.12 -31.44
CA PRO A 71 8.92 29.79 -30.54
C PRO A 71 8.29 29.95 -29.15
N GLY A 72 9.03 29.58 -28.11
CA GLY A 72 8.55 29.65 -26.73
C GLY A 72 7.70 28.45 -26.27
N ALA A 73 7.23 27.55 -27.16
CA ALA A 73 6.41 26.41 -26.78
C ALA A 73 7.12 25.44 -25.85
N ARG A 74 8.45 25.25 -26.01
CA ARG A 74 9.26 24.43 -25.08
C ARG A 74 9.29 25.01 -23.68
N GLN A 75 9.47 26.33 -23.57
CA GLN A 75 9.49 27.05 -22.30
C GLN A 75 8.10 27.01 -21.65
N LEU A 76 7.04 27.28 -22.44
CA LEU A 76 5.68 27.21 -21.96
C LEU A 76 5.32 25.82 -21.44
N LEU A 77 5.65 24.75 -22.19
CA LEU A 77 5.40 23.39 -21.74
C LEU A 77 6.21 23.04 -20.49
N GLY A 78 7.48 23.48 -20.41
CA GLY A 78 8.29 23.31 -19.20
C GLY A 78 7.68 24.00 -17.99
N VAL A 79 7.18 25.22 -18.14
CA VAL A 79 6.49 25.97 -17.08
C VAL A 79 5.19 25.29 -16.67
N VAL A 80 4.39 24.82 -17.64
CA VAL A 80 3.14 24.09 -17.36
C VAL A 80 3.41 22.80 -16.61
N LEU A 81 4.39 21.99 -17.04
CA LEU A 81 4.75 20.75 -16.36
C LEU A 81 5.29 21.01 -14.95
N ALA A 82 6.18 22.01 -14.79
CA ALA A 82 6.67 22.39 -13.47
C ALA A 82 5.52 22.87 -12.57
N GLY A 83 4.60 23.68 -13.11
CA GLY A 83 3.40 24.11 -12.38
C GLY A 83 2.51 22.95 -11.94
N CYS A 84 2.20 22.04 -12.86
CA CYS A 84 1.43 20.83 -12.53
C CYS A 84 2.13 19.99 -11.45
N PHE A 85 3.43 19.76 -11.59
CA PHE A 85 4.20 19.00 -10.61
C PHE A 85 4.19 19.67 -9.22
N THR A 86 4.36 20.99 -9.19
CA THR A 86 4.32 21.77 -7.95
C THR A 86 2.95 21.69 -7.30
N VAL A 87 1.86 21.82 -8.07
CA VAL A 87 0.48 21.70 -7.54
C VAL A 87 0.23 20.30 -7.00
N CYS A 88 0.65 19.25 -7.72
CA CYS A 88 0.52 17.88 -7.23
C CYS A 88 1.32 17.67 -5.94
N ALA A 89 2.58 18.11 -5.89
CA ALA A 89 3.43 17.99 -4.71
C ALA A 89 2.84 18.72 -3.49
N VAL A 90 2.37 19.96 -3.69
CA VAL A 90 1.73 20.75 -2.62
C VAL A 90 0.44 20.07 -2.14
N ASN A 91 -0.38 19.56 -3.05
CA ASN A 91 -1.60 18.84 -2.67
C ASN A 91 -1.30 17.54 -1.92
N THR A 92 -0.27 16.79 -2.34
CA THR A 92 0.14 15.58 -1.62
C THR A 92 0.60 15.91 -0.20
N VAL A 93 1.51 16.89 -0.05
CA VAL A 93 1.97 17.33 1.28
C VAL A 93 0.81 17.84 2.13
N ARG A 94 -0.11 18.60 1.52
CA ARG A 94 -1.29 19.09 2.23
C ARG A 94 -2.20 17.95 2.69
N GLN A 95 -2.45 16.95 1.84
CA GLN A 95 -3.23 15.75 2.19
C GLN A 95 -2.59 14.96 3.32
N GLU A 96 -1.25 14.82 3.31
CA GLU A 96 -0.51 14.17 4.41
C GLU A 96 -0.65 14.92 5.74
N ILE A 97 -0.68 16.26 5.70
CA ILE A 97 -0.84 17.07 6.90
C ILE A 97 -2.30 17.09 7.40
N GLU A 98 -3.26 17.23 6.49
CA GLU A 98 -4.70 17.32 6.82
C GLU A 98 -5.34 15.95 7.10
N ASN A 99 -4.86 14.90 6.44
CA ASN A 99 -5.27 13.52 6.62
C ASN A 99 -4.02 12.65 6.83
N PRO A 100 -3.47 12.61 8.03
CA PRO A 100 -2.35 11.71 8.35
C PRO A 100 -2.76 10.23 8.33
N TYR A 101 -3.75 9.90 7.53
CA TYR A 101 -4.28 8.57 7.28
C TYR A 101 -3.22 7.59 6.73
N LEU A 102 -2.22 8.14 6.00
CA LEU A 102 -1.07 7.37 5.52
C LEU A 102 -0.02 7.12 6.62
N ALA A 103 -0.11 7.81 7.74
CA ALA A 103 0.76 7.62 8.90
C ALA A 103 0.11 6.71 9.94
N HIS A 104 -0.51 5.58 9.58
CA HIS A 104 -1.09 4.58 10.50
C HIS A 104 -1.67 5.18 11.79
N LYS A 105 -2.42 6.29 11.65
CA LYS A 105 -2.84 7.12 12.78
C LYS A 105 -3.63 6.30 13.79
N GLY A 106 -3.07 6.12 14.96
CA GLY A 106 -3.60 5.31 16.02
C GLY A 106 -2.94 3.93 16.13
N LEU A 107 -2.42 3.34 15.05
CA LEU A 107 -1.74 2.05 15.13
C LEU A 107 -0.44 2.14 15.93
N ASP A 108 0.29 3.25 15.80
CA ASP A 108 1.46 3.58 16.64
C ASP A 108 1.08 3.66 18.13
N ALA A 109 -0.02 4.34 18.46
CA ALA A 109 -0.51 4.43 19.82
C ALA A 109 -0.96 3.06 20.38
N ALA A 110 -1.64 2.25 19.57
CA ALA A 110 -2.03 0.88 19.95
C ALA A 110 -0.79 -0.02 20.14
N ALA A 111 0.21 0.10 19.26
CA ALA A 111 1.46 -0.64 19.35
C ALA A 111 2.29 -0.24 20.57
N ASP A 112 2.41 1.06 20.84
CA ASP A 112 3.09 1.57 22.05
C ASP A 112 2.37 1.10 23.30
N TRP A 113 1.03 1.16 23.33
CA TRP A 113 0.24 0.66 24.46
C TRP A 113 0.51 -0.83 24.72
N LEU A 114 0.55 -1.68 23.70
CA LEU A 114 0.87 -3.09 23.83
C LEU A 114 2.25 -3.31 24.44
N VAL A 115 3.26 -2.62 23.93
CA VAL A 115 4.65 -2.70 24.45
C VAL A 115 4.71 -2.26 25.91
N ASP A 116 4.05 -1.15 26.26
CA ASP A 116 4.05 -0.59 27.62
C ASP A 116 3.30 -1.50 28.62
N ASN A 117 2.35 -2.30 28.15
CA ASN A 117 1.63 -3.29 28.96
C ASN A 117 2.25 -4.69 28.92
N GLY A 118 3.43 -4.83 28.32
CA GLY A 118 4.23 -6.08 28.37
C GLY A 118 3.83 -7.14 27.37
N TYR A 119 3.00 -6.82 26.39
CA TYR A 119 2.71 -7.73 25.27
C TYR A 119 3.93 -7.82 24.35
N THR A 120 4.16 -9.01 23.82
CA THR A 120 5.26 -9.28 22.89
C THR A 120 4.81 -10.01 21.63
N GLU A 121 3.67 -10.71 21.69
CA GLU A 121 3.20 -11.61 20.66
C GLU A 121 1.69 -11.49 20.47
N GLY A 122 1.19 -11.63 19.23
CA GLY A 122 -0.24 -11.58 19.00
C GLY A 122 -0.64 -11.82 17.55
N TYR A 123 -1.90 -11.58 17.28
CA TYR A 123 -2.52 -11.75 15.97
C TYR A 123 -3.08 -10.43 15.45
N ALA A 124 -3.02 -10.25 14.15
CA ALA A 124 -3.72 -9.18 13.42
C ALA A 124 -3.91 -9.58 11.95
N THR A 125 -4.69 -8.82 11.21
CA THR A 125 -4.71 -8.92 9.75
C THR A 125 -3.39 -8.47 9.14
N PHE A 126 -3.12 -8.88 7.89
CA PHE A 126 -1.83 -8.72 7.21
C PHE A 126 -1.23 -7.32 7.30
N TRP A 127 -2.03 -6.28 6.98
CA TRP A 127 -1.51 -4.91 6.92
C TRP A 127 -1.13 -4.37 8.29
N ASN A 128 -1.95 -4.63 9.28
CA ASN A 128 -1.74 -4.16 10.66
C ASN A 128 -0.63 -4.94 11.35
N GLY A 129 -0.61 -6.28 11.21
CA GLY A 129 0.38 -7.12 11.86
C GLY A 129 1.82 -6.81 11.46
N ASN A 130 2.09 -6.73 10.15
CA ASN A 130 3.42 -6.39 9.65
C ASN A 130 3.82 -4.95 10.04
N ALA A 131 2.88 -4.01 9.97
CA ALA A 131 3.14 -2.63 10.35
C ALA A 131 3.47 -2.49 11.85
N MET A 132 2.78 -3.21 12.75
CA MET A 132 3.07 -3.20 14.19
C MET A 132 4.46 -3.74 14.51
N THR A 133 4.86 -4.83 13.88
CA THR A 133 6.21 -5.39 14.06
C THR A 133 7.28 -4.37 13.64
N GLU A 134 7.05 -3.65 12.53
CA GLU A 134 7.97 -2.62 12.04
C GLU A 134 7.96 -1.37 12.95
N LEU A 135 6.81 -0.84 13.30
CA LEU A 135 6.65 0.33 14.16
C LEU A 135 7.32 0.15 15.53
N THR A 136 7.27 -1.04 16.07
CA THR A 136 7.88 -1.37 17.37
C THR A 136 9.33 -1.83 17.28
N ASN A 137 9.92 -1.80 16.07
CA ASN A 137 11.27 -2.30 15.81
C ASN A 137 11.46 -3.76 16.29
N GLY A 138 10.45 -4.60 16.04
CA GLY A 138 10.45 -6.01 16.39
C GLY A 138 10.21 -6.33 17.87
N LYS A 139 9.75 -5.38 18.68
CA LYS A 139 9.34 -5.68 20.08
C LYS A 139 8.03 -6.46 20.12
N LEU A 140 7.14 -6.23 19.15
CA LEU A 140 5.96 -7.03 18.93
C LEU A 140 6.22 -7.98 17.75
N ASP A 141 6.02 -9.27 17.97
CA ASP A 141 6.03 -10.29 16.94
C ASP A 141 4.58 -10.68 16.65
N VAL A 142 4.09 -10.39 15.43
CA VAL A 142 2.67 -10.50 15.11
C VAL A 142 2.43 -11.51 14.00
N TRP A 143 1.66 -12.54 14.33
CA TRP A 143 1.16 -13.54 13.37
C TRP A 143 0.03 -12.93 12.55
N THR A 144 0.14 -13.00 11.25
CA THR A 144 -0.86 -12.41 10.37
C THR A 144 -1.91 -13.43 9.94
N LEU A 145 -3.18 -13.07 10.11
CA LEU A 145 -4.33 -13.87 9.70
C LEU A 145 -4.90 -13.37 8.38
N GLN A 146 -5.48 -14.28 7.60
CA GLN A 146 -6.16 -13.95 6.35
C GLN A 146 -7.45 -13.16 6.60
N SER A 147 -8.18 -13.53 7.63
CA SER A 147 -9.40 -12.91 8.10
C SER A 147 -9.55 -13.12 9.62
N LEU A 148 -10.45 -12.38 10.25
CA LEU A 148 -10.80 -12.51 11.66
C LEU A 148 -12.15 -13.23 11.86
N ASP A 149 -12.67 -13.83 10.80
CA ASP A 149 -13.91 -14.61 10.81
C ASP A 149 -13.73 -15.95 11.55
N GLU A 150 -14.63 -16.90 11.29
CA GLU A 150 -14.70 -18.17 12.02
C GLU A 150 -13.51 -19.11 11.77
N ASP A 151 -12.73 -18.90 10.69
CA ASP A 151 -11.63 -19.78 10.30
C ASP A 151 -10.28 -19.19 10.72
N TYR A 152 -9.48 -20.00 11.45
CA TYR A 152 -8.08 -19.69 11.67
C TYR A 152 -7.26 -20.01 10.43
N VAL A 153 -7.06 -19.01 9.58
CA VAL A 153 -6.27 -19.12 8.35
C VAL A 153 -5.07 -18.20 8.41
N PRO A 154 -3.85 -18.74 8.67
CA PRO A 154 -2.62 -17.95 8.61
C PRO A 154 -2.44 -17.32 7.23
N ASN A 155 -2.07 -16.04 7.19
CA ASN A 155 -1.71 -15.40 5.93
C ASN A 155 -0.36 -15.94 5.46
N TRP A 156 -0.24 -16.24 4.17
CA TRP A 156 0.99 -16.79 3.59
C TRP A 156 2.15 -15.77 3.49
N LEU A 157 1.84 -14.47 3.55
CA LEU A 157 2.82 -13.37 3.51
C LEU A 157 3.30 -13.01 4.93
N GLN A 158 3.93 -13.96 5.62
CA GLN A 158 4.53 -13.75 6.93
C GLN A 158 5.82 -14.57 7.08
N ARG A 159 6.51 -14.45 8.22
CA ARG A 159 7.69 -15.24 8.53
C ARG A 159 7.36 -16.74 8.45
N LYS A 160 8.32 -17.52 7.95
CA LYS A 160 8.10 -18.95 7.72
C LYS A 160 7.80 -19.72 9.02
N ASP A 161 8.41 -19.32 10.11
CA ASP A 161 8.20 -19.92 11.44
C ASP A 161 6.78 -19.65 11.97
N HIS A 162 6.17 -18.52 11.68
CA HIS A 162 4.78 -18.23 12.03
C HIS A 162 3.76 -19.19 11.39
N LEU A 163 4.14 -19.89 10.35
CA LEU A 163 3.29 -20.92 9.73
C LEU A 163 3.28 -22.25 10.52
N THR A 164 4.17 -22.39 11.50
CA THR A 164 4.39 -23.64 12.24
C THR A 164 4.46 -23.46 13.75
N THR A 165 4.35 -22.22 14.22
CA THR A 165 4.39 -21.86 15.64
C THR A 165 3.23 -20.93 15.96
N ASP A 166 2.83 -20.87 17.21
CA ASP A 166 1.81 -19.99 17.72
C ASP A 166 2.36 -19.11 18.84
N PRO A 167 1.83 -17.89 19.04
CA PRO A 167 2.19 -17.03 20.14
C PRO A 167 1.70 -17.63 21.47
N GLN A 168 2.41 -17.36 22.57
CA GLN A 168 2.09 -17.96 23.87
C GLN A 168 0.99 -17.23 24.61
N HIS A 169 1.01 -15.90 24.62
CA HIS A 169 0.01 -15.03 25.24
C HIS A 169 -0.43 -13.99 24.21
N PRO A 170 -1.29 -14.42 23.27
CA PRO A 170 -1.61 -13.57 22.14
C PRO A 170 -2.60 -12.47 22.50
N PHE A 171 -2.31 -11.27 22.04
CA PHE A 171 -3.36 -10.29 21.77
C PHE A 171 -3.96 -10.53 20.36
N LEU A 172 -5.16 -10.02 20.14
CA LEU A 172 -5.77 -9.89 18.81
C LEU A 172 -6.08 -8.42 18.56
N LEU A 173 -5.43 -7.82 17.54
CA LEU A 173 -5.72 -6.47 17.09
C LEU A 173 -6.75 -6.49 15.98
N ILE A 174 -7.75 -5.63 16.09
CA ILE A 174 -8.80 -5.39 15.09
C ILE A 174 -8.81 -3.91 14.71
N ASP A 175 -8.71 -3.61 13.43
CA ASP A 175 -8.95 -2.28 12.87
C ASP A 175 -10.41 -2.21 12.39
N THR A 176 -11.26 -1.52 13.13
CA THR A 176 -12.70 -1.46 12.82
C THR A 176 -13.03 -0.83 11.47
N GLU A 177 -12.09 -0.07 10.87
CA GLU A 177 -12.27 0.52 9.54
C GLU A 177 -12.00 -0.48 8.41
N THR A 178 -11.08 -1.44 8.61
CA THR A 178 -10.67 -2.39 7.57
C THR A 178 -11.19 -3.81 7.81
N ASP A 179 -11.26 -4.23 9.08
CA ASP A 179 -11.63 -5.58 9.48
C ASP A 179 -13.13 -5.68 9.85
N GLY A 180 -13.84 -4.53 9.92
CA GLY A 180 -15.23 -4.45 10.36
C GLY A 180 -15.38 -4.30 11.89
N PRO A 181 -16.63 -4.26 12.41
CA PRO A 181 -16.89 -4.07 13.83
C PRO A 181 -16.24 -5.19 14.66
N ALA A 182 -15.47 -4.80 15.69
CA ALA A 182 -14.68 -5.73 16.48
C ALA A 182 -15.53 -6.84 17.15
N GLU A 183 -16.71 -6.46 17.64
CA GLU A 183 -17.68 -7.39 18.23
C GLU A 183 -18.28 -8.38 17.24
N SER A 184 -18.14 -8.14 15.93
CA SER A 184 -18.63 -9.05 14.88
C SER A 184 -17.56 -10.03 14.38
N ALA A 185 -16.30 -9.84 14.79
CA ALA A 185 -15.23 -10.76 14.44
C ALA A 185 -15.50 -12.16 15.02
N GLY A 186 -15.47 -13.20 14.19
CA GLY A 186 -15.79 -14.56 14.61
C GLY A 186 -14.92 -15.05 15.76
N LEU A 187 -13.62 -14.73 15.72
CA LEU A 187 -12.69 -15.07 16.82
C LEU A 187 -13.08 -14.42 18.15
N VAL A 188 -13.68 -13.24 18.14
CA VAL A 188 -14.16 -12.55 19.36
C VAL A 188 -15.48 -13.14 19.84
N GLN A 189 -16.42 -13.39 18.91
CA GLN A 189 -17.74 -13.92 19.26
C GLN A 189 -17.68 -15.33 19.86
N ASN A 190 -16.77 -16.15 19.33
CA ASN A 190 -16.67 -17.55 19.74
C ASN A 190 -15.58 -17.79 20.79
N GLY A 191 -14.69 -16.80 21.02
CA GLY A 191 -13.54 -16.95 21.90
C GLY A 191 -13.75 -16.45 23.31
N GLU A 192 -13.02 -17.04 24.26
CA GLU A 192 -12.88 -16.49 25.60
C GLU A 192 -11.75 -15.43 25.59
N CYS A 193 -12.12 -14.17 25.39
CA CYS A 193 -11.21 -13.04 25.32
C CYS A 193 -11.73 -11.83 26.10
N THR A 194 -10.85 -10.92 26.43
CA THR A 194 -11.18 -9.69 27.14
C THR A 194 -10.70 -8.47 26.35
N GLU A 195 -11.58 -7.50 26.11
CA GLU A 195 -11.18 -6.22 25.55
C GLU A 195 -10.25 -5.48 26.53
N VAL A 196 -9.06 -5.13 26.07
CA VAL A 196 -8.04 -4.48 26.92
C VAL A 196 -7.66 -3.09 26.41
N TYR A 197 -7.96 -2.78 25.16
CA TYR A 197 -7.72 -1.47 24.55
C TYR A 197 -8.79 -1.16 23.51
N ASN A 198 -9.21 0.12 23.45
CA ASN A 198 -10.14 0.59 22.44
C ASN A 198 -10.00 2.11 22.30
N ASP A 199 -9.60 2.59 21.12
CA ASP A 199 -9.53 4.02 20.80
C ASP A 199 -10.64 4.48 19.83
N GLY A 200 -11.57 3.58 19.53
CA GLY A 200 -12.66 3.78 18.58
C GLY A 200 -12.37 3.24 17.18
N ARG A 201 -11.10 3.07 16.82
CA ARG A 201 -10.68 2.43 15.57
C ARG A 201 -9.98 1.11 15.84
N PHE A 202 -8.92 1.13 16.67
CA PHE A 202 -8.19 -0.07 17.02
C PHE A 202 -8.72 -0.65 18.32
N VAL A 203 -9.10 -1.92 18.27
CA VAL A 203 -9.58 -2.67 19.42
C VAL A 203 -8.65 -3.85 19.65
N ILE A 204 -8.22 -4.06 20.90
CA ILE A 204 -7.34 -5.16 21.25
C ILE A 204 -8.03 -6.04 22.25
N TYR A 205 -8.03 -7.34 21.96
CA TYR A 205 -8.50 -8.39 22.84
C TYR A 205 -7.31 -9.21 23.34
N ASP A 206 -7.36 -9.57 24.61
CA ASP A 206 -6.40 -10.47 25.27
C ASP A 206 -6.98 -11.88 25.31
N PHE A 207 -6.18 -12.88 24.91
CA PHE A 207 -6.51 -14.29 24.96
C PHE A 207 -5.58 -15.02 25.92
N ALA A 208 -6.11 -16.00 26.66
CA ALA A 208 -5.31 -16.77 27.60
C ALA A 208 -4.17 -17.58 26.95
N GLY A 209 -4.23 -17.83 25.65
CA GLY A 209 -3.22 -18.52 24.88
C GLY A 209 -3.69 -18.81 23.45
N ALA A 210 -2.82 -19.31 22.61
CA ALA A 210 -3.16 -19.65 21.22
C ALA A 210 -4.27 -20.71 21.14
N ASP A 211 -4.30 -21.66 22.07
CA ASP A 211 -5.38 -22.68 22.12
C ASP A 211 -6.76 -22.04 22.24
N ALA A 212 -6.88 -20.92 22.94
CA ALA A 212 -8.14 -20.18 23.05
C ALA A 212 -8.55 -19.54 21.72
N VAL A 213 -7.57 -19.03 20.94
CA VAL A 213 -7.81 -18.49 19.59
C VAL A 213 -8.22 -19.62 18.64
N HIS A 214 -7.51 -20.75 18.66
CA HIS A 214 -7.86 -21.91 17.83
C HIS A 214 -9.23 -22.52 18.21
N ALA A 215 -9.59 -22.47 19.47
CA ALA A 215 -10.92 -22.93 19.92
C ALA A 215 -12.05 -21.98 19.48
N ALA A 216 -11.76 -20.71 19.30
CA ALA A 216 -12.69 -19.71 18.76
C ALA A 216 -12.89 -19.84 17.25
N ALA A 217 -11.90 -20.37 16.55
CA ALA A 217 -11.97 -20.68 15.13
C ALA A 217 -12.69 -22.04 14.93
N LYS A 218 -13.74 -22.06 14.12
CA LYS A 218 -14.55 -23.27 13.85
C LYS A 218 -14.32 -23.81 12.47
#